data_409f415187f3ceb1e4a991ec5d027c27
#
_entry.id   409f415187f3ceb1e4a991ec5d027c27
#
_cell.length_a   1.000
_cell.length_b   1.000
_cell.length_c   1.000
_cell.angle_alpha   90.00
_cell.angle_beta   90.00
_cell.angle_gamma   90.00
#
_symmetry.space_group_name_H-M   'P 1'
#
loop_
_entity.id
_entity.type
_entity.pdbx_description
1 polymer ?
#
loop_
_entity_poly.entity_id
_entity_poly.type
_entity_poly.pdbx_seq_one_letter_code
_entity_poly.pdbx_strand_id
1 'polypeptide(L)'
;MTRTIRFNAFDMNCVAHQSPGLWRHPEDQSARYKDLTYWTKLAEMLERGRFDGLFIADVLGTYDVYGASDEAAIRQAAQIPVNDPLLLVSAMALVTEHLGFGITTGTGFEHPYPFARRLSTLDHLTKGRIGWNVVTGYLPAAARNMGQTDQPAHDARYDHADEYLEVLYKLWEGSWEDDAVVRDKDRGVFTDPAKVHHIGHEGTHFSVPGVHLSEPSPQRTPVIYQAGSSPRGVRFAAENAEAIFTAAPTKAILAETVTTIRRELEIAGRDPYAVKIFNLSTVVTAATYDEAHAKHAEYLSYGDPEGALTFMSGWMGVDLARYGFDEPVGNVDSNAILSAVAAFQSADPDGREWQIKDIAEWGKIGGLGPRFVGSGAQVADSLQEWVDETDVDGFNFAYAITPGSFADIVDHVIPELTARGAYQSEYTPGTLRNKLLGKGDRLPEEHRGASYRVGGSRSTIIERPSTVPSSPSSVSAQPTSGR
;
A
#
# COMPACT_ATOMS: atom_id res chain seq x y z
N MET A 1 28.91 -9.90 1.89
CA MET A 1 27.73 -10.78 1.72
C MET A 1 26.80 -10.08 0.74
N THR A 2 26.30 -10.79 -0.25
CA THR A 2 25.33 -10.23 -1.21
C THR A 2 24.04 -9.87 -0.45
N ARG A 3 23.50 -8.67 -0.67
CA ARG A 3 22.23 -8.25 -0.05
C ARG A 3 21.08 -9.06 -0.65
N THR A 4 20.15 -9.48 0.20
CA THR A 4 18.91 -10.10 -0.27
C THR A 4 17.96 -9.03 -0.77
N ILE A 5 17.57 -9.11 -2.04
CA ILE A 5 16.63 -8.20 -2.69
C ILE A 5 15.21 -8.65 -2.34
N ARG A 6 14.33 -7.71 -1.99
CA ARG A 6 12.93 -7.95 -1.63
C ARG A 6 12.01 -7.65 -2.80
N PHE A 7 10.99 -8.49 -2.98
CA PHE A 7 10.01 -8.33 -4.06
C PHE A 7 8.59 -8.24 -3.51
N ASN A 8 7.89 -7.17 -3.87
CA ASN A 8 6.43 -7.09 -3.80
C ASN A 8 5.84 -7.08 -5.22
N ALA A 9 4.73 -7.75 -5.41
CA ALA A 9 3.88 -7.54 -6.58
C ALA A 9 2.94 -6.36 -6.31
N PHE A 10 2.76 -5.48 -7.27
CA PHE A 10 1.92 -4.30 -7.16
C PHE A 10 0.77 -4.38 -8.15
N ASP A 11 -0.43 -4.55 -7.61
CA ASP A 11 -1.65 -4.70 -8.39
C ASP A 11 -2.77 -3.80 -7.83
N MET A 12 -3.90 -3.78 -8.49
CA MET A 12 -5.11 -3.10 -8.06
C MET A 12 -6.33 -3.88 -8.52
N ASN A 13 -7.39 -3.89 -7.72
CA ASN A 13 -8.62 -4.63 -8.06
C ASN A 13 -9.42 -3.91 -9.16
N CYS A 14 -8.77 -3.66 -10.31
CA CYS A 14 -9.31 -2.90 -11.45
C CYS A 14 -8.77 -3.47 -12.78
N VAL A 15 -9.12 -2.84 -13.89
CA VAL A 15 -8.67 -3.25 -15.24
C VAL A 15 -7.29 -2.67 -15.56
N ALA A 16 -7.14 -1.33 -15.58
CA ALA A 16 -5.87 -0.69 -15.89
C ALA A 16 -5.29 -0.04 -14.62
N HIS A 17 -4.24 -0.66 -14.05
CA HIS A 17 -3.60 -0.16 -12.82
C HIS A 17 -2.53 0.89 -13.12
N GLN A 18 -1.45 0.52 -13.84
CA GLN A 18 -0.31 1.40 -14.17
C GLN A 18 0.02 1.42 -15.67
N SER A 19 -0.69 0.62 -16.47
CA SER A 19 -0.39 0.41 -17.90
C SER A 19 -1.67 0.55 -18.72
N PRO A 20 -2.12 1.78 -19.00
CA PRO A 20 -3.38 2.05 -19.70
C PRO A 20 -3.33 1.50 -21.14
N GLY A 21 -4.43 0.91 -21.57
CA GLY A 21 -4.58 0.31 -22.90
C GLY A 21 -4.11 -1.15 -23.01
N LEU A 22 -3.24 -1.63 -22.12
CA LEU A 22 -2.69 -2.99 -22.14
C LEU A 22 -3.75 -4.08 -21.90
N TRP A 23 -4.90 -3.75 -21.31
CA TRP A 23 -6.05 -4.65 -21.18
C TRP A 23 -6.55 -5.19 -22.53
N ARG A 24 -6.18 -4.56 -23.66
CA ARG A 24 -6.48 -5.00 -25.03
C ARG A 24 -5.55 -6.08 -25.53
N HIS A 25 -4.42 -6.30 -24.85
CA HIS A 25 -3.47 -7.36 -25.23
C HIS A 25 -4.12 -8.74 -25.06
N PRO A 26 -4.01 -9.67 -26.03
CA PRO A 26 -4.73 -10.95 -26.00
C PRO A 26 -4.38 -11.83 -24.79
N GLU A 27 -3.19 -11.70 -24.22
CA GLU A 27 -2.76 -12.46 -23.04
C GLU A 27 -3.07 -11.77 -21.70
N ASP A 28 -3.52 -10.51 -21.72
CA ASP A 28 -3.89 -9.80 -20.51
C ASP A 28 -5.17 -10.37 -19.89
N GLN A 29 -5.15 -10.55 -18.57
CA GLN A 29 -6.31 -11.05 -17.83
C GLN A 29 -6.85 -10.04 -16.81
N SER A 30 -6.43 -8.78 -16.85
CA SER A 30 -6.88 -7.75 -15.91
C SER A 30 -8.40 -7.58 -15.90
N ALA A 31 -9.10 -7.80 -17.03
CA ALA A 31 -10.56 -7.80 -17.09
C ALA A 31 -11.24 -8.87 -16.20
N ARG A 32 -10.47 -9.84 -15.68
CA ARG A 32 -10.93 -10.84 -14.70
C ARG A 32 -10.80 -10.37 -13.25
N TYR A 33 -10.52 -9.11 -13.00
CA TYR A 33 -10.36 -8.53 -11.66
C TYR A 33 -11.50 -8.83 -10.68
N LYS A 34 -12.68 -9.17 -11.15
CA LYS A 34 -13.88 -9.58 -10.39
C LYS A 34 -14.03 -11.09 -10.21
N ASP A 35 -13.05 -11.90 -10.65
CA ASP A 35 -13.07 -13.37 -10.56
C ASP A 35 -12.10 -13.83 -9.47
N LEU A 36 -12.62 -14.47 -8.43
CA LEU A 36 -11.78 -14.98 -7.33
C LEU A 36 -10.76 -16.02 -7.81
N THR A 37 -11.05 -16.79 -8.87
CA THR A 37 -10.08 -17.76 -9.41
C THR A 37 -8.85 -17.06 -9.99
N TYR A 38 -9.02 -15.88 -10.60
CA TYR A 38 -7.90 -15.07 -11.05
C TYR A 38 -6.99 -14.69 -9.88
N TRP A 39 -7.54 -14.13 -8.80
CA TRP A 39 -6.79 -13.68 -7.63
C TRP A 39 -6.11 -14.81 -6.87
N THR A 40 -6.79 -15.94 -6.70
CA THR A 40 -6.19 -17.11 -6.03
C THR A 40 -5.03 -17.69 -6.84
N LYS A 41 -5.17 -17.77 -8.19
CA LYS A 41 -4.08 -18.23 -9.05
C LYS A 41 -2.89 -17.27 -9.08
N LEU A 42 -3.14 -15.96 -9.07
CA LEU A 42 -2.09 -14.96 -8.94
C LEU A 42 -1.35 -15.12 -7.60
N ALA A 43 -2.07 -15.28 -6.49
CA ALA A 43 -1.45 -15.46 -5.17
C ALA A 43 -0.59 -16.75 -5.10
N GLU A 44 -1.09 -17.88 -5.62
CA GLU A 44 -0.31 -19.14 -5.71
C GLU A 44 0.97 -18.94 -6.54
N MET A 45 0.90 -18.21 -7.67
CA MET A 45 2.05 -17.92 -8.51
C MET A 45 3.09 -17.06 -7.79
N LEU A 46 2.66 -15.98 -7.15
CA LEU A 46 3.54 -15.09 -6.39
C LEU A 46 4.21 -15.82 -5.22
N GLU A 47 3.47 -16.69 -4.52
CA GLU A 47 4.04 -17.53 -3.47
C GLU A 47 5.07 -18.52 -4.02
N ARG A 48 4.82 -19.16 -5.16
CA ARG A 48 5.81 -20.01 -5.85
C ARG A 48 7.09 -19.23 -6.16
N GLY A 49 6.95 -17.95 -6.55
CA GLY A 49 8.05 -17.03 -6.77
C GLY A 49 8.69 -16.49 -5.49
N ARG A 50 8.16 -16.80 -4.33
CA ARG A 50 8.63 -16.31 -3.02
C ARG A 50 8.63 -14.78 -2.91
N PHE A 51 7.62 -14.12 -3.49
CA PHE A 51 7.39 -12.70 -3.24
C PHE A 51 7.11 -12.46 -1.76
N ASP A 52 7.60 -11.35 -1.21
CA ASP A 52 7.32 -10.96 0.17
C ASP A 52 5.83 -10.66 0.37
N GLY A 53 5.20 -10.04 -0.62
CA GLY A 53 3.77 -9.74 -0.60
C GLY A 53 3.16 -9.36 -1.94
N LEU A 54 1.84 -9.37 -1.96
CA LEU A 54 1.01 -8.72 -2.97
C LEU A 54 0.47 -7.42 -2.37
N PHE A 55 0.94 -6.29 -2.88
CA PHE A 55 0.49 -4.96 -2.50
C PHE A 55 -0.63 -4.54 -3.45
N ILE A 56 -1.84 -4.32 -2.91
CA ILE A 56 -3.01 -3.96 -3.69
C ILE A 56 -3.38 -2.51 -3.40
N ALA A 57 -3.23 -1.67 -4.44
CA ALA A 57 -3.65 -0.28 -4.39
C ALA A 57 -5.17 -0.15 -4.37
N ASP A 58 -5.65 1.00 -3.90
CA ASP A 58 -7.05 1.38 -3.95
C ASP A 58 -7.22 2.90 -4.03
N VAL A 59 -8.27 3.33 -4.72
CA VAL A 59 -8.73 4.72 -4.80
C VAL A 59 -10.26 4.76 -4.74
N LEU A 60 -10.82 5.79 -4.09
CA LEU A 60 -12.27 5.97 -3.94
C LEU A 60 -12.85 7.07 -4.86
N GLY A 61 -12.10 7.49 -5.86
CA GLY A 61 -12.52 8.52 -6.82
C GLY A 61 -12.03 8.24 -8.23
N THR A 62 -12.66 8.88 -9.20
CA THR A 62 -12.26 8.84 -10.62
C THR A 62 -11.12 9.82 -10.88
N TYR A 63 -10.33 9.55 -11.93
CA TYR A 63 -9.33 10.48 -12.46
C TYR A 63 -10.04 11.51 -13.35
N ASP A 64 -10.41 12.65 -12.79
CA ASP A 64 -11.20 13.69 -13.42
C ASP A 64 -10.46 15.02 -13.68
N VAL A 65 -9.13 14.99 -13.58
CA VAL A 65 -8.28 16.17 -13.83
C VAL A 65 -8.06 16.40 -15.31
N TYR A 66 -7.78 15.35 -16.09
CA TYR A 66 -7.57 15.43 -17.54
C TYR A 66 -8.85 15.85 -18.25
N GLY A 67 -8.81 17.01 -18.91
CA GLY A 67 -9.97 17.59 -19.58
C GLY A 67 -11.10 18.03 -18.64
N ALA A 68 -10.84 18.17 -17.34
CA ALA A 68 -11.82 18.45 -16.29
C ALA A 68 -13.04 17.51 -16.35
N SER A 69 -12.82 16.23 -16.69
CA SER A 69 -13.85 15.20 -16.88
C SER A 69 -13.28 13.83 -16.57
N ASP A 70 -14.12 12.90 -16.12
CA ASP A 70 -13.76 11.49 -15.94
C ASP A 70 -14.01 10.60 -17.18
N GLU A 71 -14.46 11.19 -18.30
CA GLU A 71 -14.74 10.44 -19.52
C GLU A 71 -13.54 9.65 -20.04
N ALA A 72 -12.34 10.25 -20.04
CA ALA A 72 -11.12 9.58 -20.45
C ALA A 72 -10.78 8.42 -19.51
N ALA A 73 -10.89 8.60 -18.20
CA ALA A 73 -10.67 7.55 -17.22
C ALA A 73 -11.63 6.37 -17.42
N ILE A 74 -12.90 6.64 -17.62
CA ILE A 74 -13.94 5.62 -17.85
C ILE A 74 -13.68 4.88 -19.18
N ARG A 75 -13.40 5.61 -20.26
CA ARG A 75 -13.14 5.02 -21.59
C ARG A 75 -11.91 4.13 -21.60
N GLN A 76 -10.84 4.55 -20.95
CA GLN A 76 -9.55 3.85 -20.92
C GLN A 76 -9.43 2.85 -19.76
N ALA A 77 -10.46 2.68 -18.96
CA ALA A 77 -10.48 1.88 -17.75
C ALA A 77 -9.36 2.26 -16.74
N ALA A 78 -9.00 3.55 -16.67
CA ALA A 78 -7.94 4.06 -15.83
C ALA A 78 -8.35 4.02 -14.35
N GLN A 79 -8.07 2.91 -13.67
CA GLN A 79 -8.46 2.57 -12.30
C GLN A 79 -9.98 2.67 -12.03
N ILE A 80 -10.78 2.55 -13.07
CA ILE A 80 -12.24 2.42 -13.03
C ILE A 80 -12.68 1.50 -14.18
N PRO A 81 -13.54 0.46 -13.95
CA PRO A 81 -14.12 0.08 -12.65
C PRO A 81 -13.10 -0.48 -11.67
N VAL A 82 -13.33 -0.31 -10.36
CA VAL A 82 -12.49 -0.80 -9.27
C VAL A 82 -13.36 -1.44 -8.19
N ASN A 83 -12.86 -2.52 -7.58
CA ASN A 83 -13.53 -3.22 -6.48
C ASN A 83 -12.69 -3.14 -5.19
N ASP A 84 -13.35 -3.32 -4.04
CA ASP A 84 -12.72 -3.31 -2.72
C ASP A 84 -11.69 -4.45 -2.58
N PRO A 85 -10.41 -4.15 -2.38
CA PRO A 85 -9.35 -5.15 -2.27
C PRO A 85 -9.38 -5.95 -0.97
N LEU A 86 -9.95 -5.43 0.12
CA LEU A 86 -10.03 -6.12 1.41
C LEU A 86 -10.79 -7.45 1.30
N LEU A 87 -11.80 -7.50 0.44
CA LEU A 87 -12.64 -8.69 0.26
C LEU A 87 -11.92 -9.86 -0.42
N LEU A 88 -10.82 -9.59 -1.11
CA LEU A 88 -10.02 -10.62 -1.80
C LEU A 88 -9.07 -11.37 -0.86
N VAL A 89 -8.62 -10.73 0.21
CA VAL A 89 -7.53 -11.23 1.07
C VAL A 89 -7.81 -12.61 1.62
N SER A 90 -9.01 -12.85 2.15
CA SER A 90 -9.35 -14.14 2.77
C SER A 90 -9.32 -15.30 1.77
N ALA A 91 -9.72 -15.07 0.51
CA ALA A 91 -9.69 -16.09 -0.52
C ALA A 91 -8.25 -16.41 -0.94
N MET A 92 -7.40 -15.41 -1.12
CA MET A 92 -5.98 -15.59 -1.43
C MET A 92 -5.21 -16.22 -0.27
N ALA A 93 -5.51 -15.83 0.97
CA ALA A 93 -4.90 -16.40 2.16
C ALA A 93 -5.22 -17.88 2.37
N LEU A 94 -6.38 -18.35 1.88
CA LEU A 94 -6.79 -19.76 1.97
C LEU A 94 -5.91 -20.68 1.10
N VAL A 95 -5.38 -20.19 -0.02
CA VAL A 95 -4.58 -20.96 -0.98
C VAL A 95 -3.07 -20.72 -0.85
N THR A 96 -2.64 -19.92 0.15
CA THR A 96 -1.24 -19.57 0.39
C THR A 96 -0.88 -19.75 1.86
N GLU A 97 0.41 -19.99 2.15
CA GLU A 97 0.92 -20.15 3.52
C GLU A 97 1.87 -19.01 3.94
N HIS A 98 2.51 -18.36 2.98
CA HIS A 98 3.62 -17.45 3.24
C HIS A 98 3.45 -16.04 2.68
N LEU A 99 2.76 -15.90 1.55
CA LEU A 99 2.59 -14.61 0.87
C LEU A 99 1.91 -13.59 1.78
N GLY A 100 2.51 -12.39 1.90
CA GLY A 100 1.92 -11.24 2.57
C GLY A 100 0.88 -10.53 1.71
N PHE A 101 -0.03 -9.78 2.36
CA PHE A 101 -1.06 -9.00 1.68
C PHE A 101 -1.03 -7.56 2.18
N GLY A 102 -0.49 -6.65 1.38
CA GLY A 102 -0.50 -5.22 1.66
C GLY A 102 -1.73 -4.56 1.03
N ILE A 103 -2.63 -4.03 1.83
CA ILE A 103 -3.90 -3.48 1.35
C ILE A 103 -3.94 -1.99 1.58
N THR A 104 -4.31 -1.23 0.55
CA THR A 104 -4.50 0.22 0.65
C THR A 104 -5.89 0.54 1.20
N THR A 105 -5.94 1.40 2.21
CA THR A 105 -7.19 2.00 2.71
C THR A 105 -6.91 3.40 3.23
N GLY A 106 -7.76 4.36 2.83
CA GLY A 106 -7.63 5.75 3.23
C GLY A 106 -8.16 6.03 4.64
N THR A 107 -7.49 6.94 5.35
CA THR A 107 -7.90 7.36 6.71
C THR A 107 -9.06 8.33 6.72
N GLY A 108 -9.39 8.95 5.58
CA GLY A 108 -10.35 10.08 5.54
C GLY A 108 -11.82 9.69 5.46
N PHE A 109 -12.17 8.42 5.20
CA PHE A 109 -13.52 8.05 4.83
C PHE A 109 -14.14 6.92 5.66
N GLU A 110 -13.38 6.30 6.54
CA GLU A 110 -13.85 5.28 7.45
C GLU A 110 -13.42 5.60 8.89
N HIS A 111 -14.31 5.33 9.86
CA HIS A 111 -13.98 5.55 11.27
C HIS A 111 -12.96 4.50 11.77
N PRO A 112 -11.94 4.86 12.57
CA PRO A 112 -10.88 3.94 13.00
C PRO A 112 -11.38 2.74 13.82
N TYR A 113 -12.48 2.88 14.57
CA TYR A 113 -13.00 1.80 15.41
C TYR A 113 -13.49 0.55 14.64
N PRO A 114 -14.39 0.66 13.64
CA PRO A 114 -14.75 -0.49 12.80
C PRO A 114 -13.57 -0.98 11.94
N PHE A 115 -12.72 -0.08 11.49
CA PHE A 115 -11.53 -0.43 10.72
C PHE A 115 -10.55 -1.29 11.53
N ALA A 116 -10.28 -0.95 12.79
CA ALA A 116 -9.44 -1.75 13.69
C ALA A 116 -9.91 -3.21 13.76
N ARG A 117 -11.23 -3.43 13.96
CA ARG A 117 -11.83 -4.77 14.00
C ARG A 117 -11.64 -5.52 12.67
N ARG A 118 -11.83 -4.82 11.53
CA ARG A 118 -11.70 -5.44 10.20
C ARG A 118 -10.29 -5.94 9.97
N LEU A 119 -9.27 -5.12 10.27
CA LEU A 119 -7.87 -5.51 10.09
C LEU A 119 -7.44 -6.60 11.07
N SER A 120 -7.88 -6.57 12.33
CA SER A 120 -7.62 -7.69 13.27
C SER A 120 -8.26 -8.99 12.80
N THR A 121 -9.46 -8.93 12.20
CA THR A 121 -10.09 -10.10 11.59
C THR A 121 -9.24 -10.68 10.47
N LEU A 122 -8.74 -9.82 9.57
CA LEU A 122 -7.85 -10.27 8.48
C LEU A 122 -6.51 -10.79 9.01
N ASP A 123 -5.96 -10.18 10.06
CA ASP A 123 -4.71 -10.66 10.67
C ASP A 123 -4.87 -12.05 11.28
N HIS A 124 -6.00 -12.35 11.93
CA HIS A 124 -6.34 -13.70 12.38
C HIS A 124 -6.48 -14.69 11.22
N LEU A 125 -7.29 -14.34 10.21
CA LEU A 125 -7.59 -15.22 9.07
C LEU A 125 -6.35 -15.51 8.21
N THR A 126 -5.44 -14.56 8.10
CA THR A 126 -4.18 -14.70 7.36
C THR A 126 -3.03 -15.26 8.21
N LYS A 127 -3.27 -15.51 9.50
CA LYS A 127 -2.21 -15.93 10.44
C LYS A 127 -1.04 -14.94 10.49
N GLY A 128 -1.33 -13.65 10.57
CA GLY A 128 -0.33 -12.60 10.67
C GLY A 128 0.33 -12.20 9.34
N ARG A 129 -0.40 -12.28 8.22
CA ARG A 129 0.17 -11.92 6.91
C ARG A 129 -0.44 -10.66 6.29
N ILE A 130 -1.17 -9.87 7.07
CA ILE A 130 -1.77 -8.61 6.61
C ILE A 130 -0.84 -7.41 6.84
N GLY A 131 -0.73 -6.53 5.87
CA GLY A 131 -0.17 -5.19 5.96
C GLY A 131 -1.19 -4.16 5.49
N TRP A 132 -1.06 -2.95 5.96
CA TRP A 132 -1.92 -1.82 5.63
C TRP A 132 -1.12 -0.65 5.09
N ASN A 133 -1.38 -0.28 3.84
CA ASN A 133 -0.86 0.94 3.24
C ASN A 133 -1.74 2.12 3.63
N VAL A 134 -1.18 2.98 4.48
CA VAL A 134 -1.85 4.16 5.00
C VAL A 134 -1.81 5.27 3.97
N VAL A 135 -2.97 5.70 3.47
CA VAL A 135 -3.08 6.82 2.54
C VAL A 135 -4.03 7.89 3.07
N THR A 136 -3.70 9.14 2.80
CA THR A 136 -4.52 10.30 3.18
C THR A 136 -5.43 10.77 2.05
N GLY A 137 -5.37 10.09 0.89
CA GLY A 137 -6.12 10.44 -0.31
C GLY A 137 -5.52 11.61 -1.10
N TYR A 138 -5.74 11.63 -2.42
CA TYR A 138 -5.26 12.72 -3.29
C TYR A 138 -6.30 13.12 -4.37
N LEU A 139 -7.27 12.27 -4.66
CA LEU A 139 -8.28 12.53 -5.69
C LEU A 139 -9.41 13.42 -5.14
N PRO A 140 -9.65 14.62 -5.71
CA PRO A 140 -10.76 15.48 -5.31
C PRO A 140 -12.14 14.81 -5.49
N ALA A 141 -12.29 13.97 -6.52
CA ALA A 141 -13.51 13.19 -6.74
C ALA A 141 -13.90 12.32 -5.54
N ALA A 142 -12.92 11.71 -4.85
CA ALA A 142 -13.18 10.91 -3.65
C ALA A 142 -13.82 11.75 -2.53
N ALA A 143 -13.27 12.92 -2.25
CA ALA A 143 -13.79 13.85 -1.24
C ALA A 143 -15.22 14.30 -1.57
N ARG A 144 -15.48 14.67 -2.83
CA ARG A 144 -16.83 15.08 -3.29
C ARG A 144 -17.83 13.93 -3.15
N ASN A 145 -17.46 12.69 -3.52
CA ASN A 145 -18.33 11.52 -3.41
C ASN A 145 -18.67 11.17 -1.95
N MET A 146 -17.83 11.60 -1.00
CA MET A 146 -18.08 11.46 0.44
C MET A 146 -18.79 12.68 1.05
N GLY A 147 -19.32 13.58 0.22
CA GLY A 147 -20.10 14.74 0.66
C GLY A 147 -19.27 15.93 1.12
N GLN A 148 -17.97 15.93 0.89
CA GLN A 148 -17.11 17.08 1.17
C GLN A 148 -17.12 18.05 -0.01
N THR A 149 -16.98 19.34 0.26
CA THR A 149 -16.96 20.36 -0.81
C THR A 149 -15.69 20.25 -1.65
N ASP A 150 -14.56 19.95 -1.00
CA ASP A 150 -13.25 19.78 -1.65
C ASP A 150 -12.35 18.89 -0.77
N GLN A 151 -11.22 18.47 -1.33
CA GLN A 151 -10.19 17.74 -0.61
C GLN A 151 -9.60 18.63 0.49
N PRO A 152 -9.54 18.20 1.76
CA PRO A 152 -8.86 18.94 2.81
C PRO A 152 -7.40 19.24 2.47
N ALA A 153 -6.85 20.33 3.02
CA ALA A 153 -5.46 20.70 2.81
C ALA A 153 -4.50 19.55 3.11
N HIS A 154 -3.41 19.46 2.35
CA HIS A 154 -2.47 18.34 2.41
C HIS A 154 -2.02 18.01 3.84
N ASP A 155 -1.52 18.99 4.60
CA ASP A 155 -0.99 18.74 5.95
C ASP A 155 -2.11 18.42 6.95
N ALA A 156 -3.30 19.01 6.81
CA ALA A 156 -4.46 18.69 7.65
C ALA A 156 -4.91 17.23 7.49
N ARG A 157 -4.74 16.64 6.29
CA ARG A 157 -5.01 15.21 6.09
C ARG A 157 -4.03 14.32 6.86
N TYR A 158 -2.77 14.74 7.00
CA TYR A 158 -1.80 14.02 7.83
C TYR A 158 -2.06 14.20 9.32
N ASP A 159 -2.53 15.38 9.76
CA ASP A 159 -2.89 15.60 11.17
C ASP A 159 -4.08 14.70 11.58
N HIS A 160 -5.07 14.57 10.70
CA HIS A 160 -6.15 13.61 10.86
C HIS A 160 -5.64 12.14 10.87
N ALA A 161 -4.69 11.79 9.99
CA ALA A 161 -4.11 10.46 9.93
C ALA A 161 -3.27 10.12 11.17
N ASP A 162 -2.59 11.09 11.77
CA ASP A 162 -1.85 10.92 13.03
C ASP A 162 -2.79 10.53 14.18
N GLU A 163 -3.92 11.21 14.32
CA GLU A 163 -4.91 10.87 15.34
C GLU A 163 -5.62 9.54 15.02
N TYR A 164 -5.88 9.27 13.74
CA TYR A 164 -6.42 7.98 13.30
C TYR A 164 -5.53 6.81 13.74
N LEU A 165 -4.21 6.90 13.50
CA LEU A 165 -3.23 5.90 13.92
C LEU A 165 -3.12 5.81 15.45
N GLU A 166 -3.20 6.93 16.16
CA GLU A 166 -3.21 6.91 17.63
C GLU A 166 -4.37 6.07 18.17
N VAL A 167 -5.59 6.26 17.64
CA VAL A 167 -6.76 5.45 18.00
C VAL A 167 -6.50 3.97 17.72
N LEU A 168 -5.95 3.66 16.56
CA LEU A 168 -5.66 2.28 16.17
C LEU A 168 -4.60 1.64 17.08
N TYR A 169 -3.52 2.33 17.41
CA TYR A 169 -2.50 1.81 18.31
C TYR A 169 -3.07 1.58 19.72
N LYS A 170 -3.90 2.49 20.24
CA LYS A 170 -4.60 2.28 21.51
C LYS A 170 -5.48 1.02 21.47
N LEU A 171 -6.21 0.79 20.37
CA LEU A 171 -7.06 -0.39 20.20
C LEU A 171 -6.24 -1.67 20.07
N TRP A 172 -5.25 -1.72 19.18
CA TRP A 172 -4.51 -2.92 18.85
C TRP A 172 -3.47 -3.31 19.91
N GLU A 173 -2.72 -2.33 20.44
CA GLU A 173 -1.61 -2.58 21.36
C GLU A 173 -2.02 -2.41 22.82
N GLY A 174 -2.96 -1.50 23.14
CA GLY A 174 -3.28 -1.10 24.51
C GLY A 174 -4.55 -1.70 25.09
N SER A 175 -5.52 -2.14 24.27
CA SER A 175 -6.83 -2.54 24.79
C SER A 175 -6.86 -3.93 25.45
N TRP A 176 -6.01 -4.86 25.07
CA TRP A 176 -5.95 -6.21 25.60
C TRP A 176 -4.54 -6.59 26.06
N GLU A 177 -4.40 -7.20 27.24
CA GLU A 177 -3.14 -7.84 27.63
C GLU A 177 -2.95 -9.17 26.89
N ASP A 178 -1.72 -9.68 26.84
CA ASP A 178 -1.40 -10.86 26.03
C ASP A 178 -2.06 -12.13 26.55
N ASP A 179 -2.28 -12.22 27.86
CA ASP A 179 -2.90 -13.35 28.55
C ASP A 179 -4.36 -13.08 29.00
N ALA A 180 -5.02 -12.07 28.40
CA ALA A 180 -6.41 -11.74 28.73
C ALA A 180 -7.38 -12.88 28.41
N VAL A 181 -7.12 -13.67 27.36
CA VAL A 181 -7.98 -14.78 26.90
C VAL A 181 -7.60 -16.08 27.63
N VAL A 182 -8.33 -16.45 28.66
CA VAL A 182 -8.00 -17.58 29.55
C VAL A 182 -8.69 -18.89 29.15
N ARG A 183 -9.86 -18.84 28.51
CA ARG A 183 -10.67 -19.99 28.06
C ARG A 183 -10.86 -21.07 29.15
N ASP A 184 -11.06 -20.65 30.39
CA ASP A 184 -11.28 -21.52 31.56
C ASP A 184 -12.70 -22.11 31.52
N LYS A 185 -12.81 -23.35 31.07
CA LYS A 185 -14.08 -24.05 30.92
C LYS A 185 -14.70 -24.43 32.26
N ASP A 186 -13.86 -24.71 33.28
CA ASP A 186 -14.33 -25.17 34.59
C ASP A 186 -14.95 -24.02 35.35
N ARG A 187 -14.39 -22.82 35.26
CA ARG A 187 -14.94 -21.60 35.87
C ARG A 187 -15.94 -20.87 34.96
N GLY A 188 -16.10 -21.28 33.70
CA GLY A 188 -16.96 -20.59 32.72
C GLY A 188 -16.47 -19.19 32.38
N VAL A 189 -15.15 -18.94 32.44
CA VAL A 189 -14.53 -17.65 32.14
C VAL A 189 -13.75 -17.76 30.82
N PHE A 190 -14.20 -17.04 29.81
CA PHE A 190 -13.51 -17.00 28.51
C PHE A 190 -12.34 -16.01 28.54
N THR A 191 -12.59 -14.80 29.06
CA THR A 191 -11.61 -13.69 29.13
C THR A 191 -11.56 -13.14 30.54
N ASP A 192 -10.38 -12.81 31.04
CA ASP A 192 -10.23 -12.06 32.29
C ASP A 192 -10.60 -10.60 32.05
N PRO A 193 -11.73 -10.10 32.61
CA PRO A 193 -12.14 -8.74 32.36
C PRO A 193 -11.20 -7.67 32.93
N ALA A 194 -10.34 -8.01 33.89
CA ALA A 194 -9.36 -7.07 34.43
C ALA A 194 -8.22 -6.77 33.46
N LYS A 195 -8.04 -7.62 32.44
CA LYS A 195 -7.01 -7.51 31.42
C LYS A 195 -7.50 -6.96 30.07
N VAL A 196 -8.70 -6.40 30.05
CA VAL A 196 -9.29 -5.72 28.89
C VAL A 196 -9.60 -4.28 29.25
N HIS A 197 -8.91 -3.35 28.61
CA HIS A 197 -8.87 -1.94 28.98
C HIS A 197 -9.60 -1.06 27.98
N HIS A 198 -10.38 -0.11 28.50
CA HIS A 198 -10.96 0.96 27.72
C HIS A 198 -9.85 1.90 27.25
N ILE A 199 -9.86 2.32 25.99
CA ILE A 199 -8.81 3.19 25.44
C ILE A 199 -9.05 4.67 25.76
N GLY A 200 -10.28 5.05 26.07
CA GLY A 200 -10.64 6.40 26.54
C GLY A 200 -10.12 7.52 25.63
N HIS A 201 -10.14 7.32 24.34
CA HIS A 201 -9.62 8.33 23.42
C HIS A 201 -10.64 9.47 23.24
N GLU A 202 -10.21 10.68 23.52
CA GLU A 202 -10.89 11.95 23.24
C GLU A 202 -9.90 12.85 22.51
N GLY A 203 -10.14 13.15 21.23
CA GLY A 203 -9.25 13.92 20.39
C GLY A 203 -9.98 14.98 19.56
N THR A 204 -9.28 15.57 18.61
CA THR A 204 -9.83 16.60 17.73
C THR A 204 -10.79 16.03 16.69
N HIS A 205 -10.49 14.83 16.19
CA HIS A 205 -11.22 14.19 15.10
C HIS A 205 -12.05 13.00 15.56
N PHE A 206 -11.64 12.34 16.67
CA PHE A 206 -12.26 11.09 17.10
C PHE A 206 -12.52 11.08 18.62
N SER A 207 -13.64 10.43 18.98
CA SER A 207 -13.95 10.06 20.36
C SER A 207 -14.23 8.55 20.39
N VAL A 208 -13.37 7.77 21.05
CA VAL A 208 -13.45 6.31 21.14
C VAL A 208 -13.21 5.86 22.57
N PRO A 209 -14.26 5.83 23.43
CA PRO A 209 -14.09 5.51 24.83
C PRO A 209 -13.90 4.01 25.13
N GLY A 210 -14.31 3.13 24.21
CA GLY A 210 -14.48 1.70 24.44
C GLY A 210 -13.23 0.84 24.35
N VAL A 211 -13.45 -0.49 24.34
CA VAL A 211 -12.42 -1.50 24.15
C VAL A 211 -12.36 -1.96 22.69
N HIS A 212 -11.24 -2.54 22.28
CA HIS A 212 -11.17 -3.26 21.01
C HIS A 212 -12.05 -4.52 21.06
N LEU A 213 -12.80 -4.81 19.97
CA LEU A 213 -13.73 -5.93 19.96
C LEU A 213 -13.10 -7.28 19.64
N SER A 214 -11.93 -7.29 19.01
CA SER A 214 -11.22 -8.53 18.67
C SER A 214 -10.21 -8.88 19.77
N GLU A 215 -10.09 -10.18 20.08
CA GLU A 215 -8.95 -10.66 20.86
C GLU A 215 -7.63 -10.38 20.13
N PRO A 216 -6.47 -10.39 20.81
CA PRO A 216 -5.19 -10.10 20.21
C PRO A 216 -4.90 -10.98 18.98
N SER A 217 -4.68 -10.36 17.84
CA SER A 217 -4.27 -11.05 16.61
C SER A 217 -2.75 -11.29 16.57
N PRO A 218 -2.23 -12.14 15.67
CA PRO A 218 -0.81 -12.50 15.66
C PRO A 218 0.16 -11.32 15.63
N GLN A 219 -0.12 -10.31 14.82
CA GLN A 219 0.71 -9.10 14.72
C GLN A 219 0.23 -7.97 15.63
N ARG A 220 -1.02 -8.04 16.12
CA ARG A 220 -1.80 -6.95 16.72
C ARG A 220 -1.96 -5.79 15.76
N THR A 221 -0.98 -4.92 15.65
CA THR A 221 -0.90 -3.92 14.59
C THR A 221 -0.47 -4.61 13.30
N PRO A 222 -1.23 -4.54 12.20
CA PRO A 222 -0.77 -4.97 10.88
C PRO A 222 0.55 -4.30 10.50
N VAL A 223 1.33 -4.89 9.59
CA VAL A 223 2.53 -4.20 9.07
C VAL A 223 2.09 -2.89 8.42
N ILE A 224 2.70 -1.78 8.83
CA ILE A 224 2.36 -0.45 8.33
C ILE A 224 3.20 -0.12 7.09
N TYR A 225 2.50 0.08 5.97
CA TYR A 225 3.06 0.54 4.70
C TYR A 225 2.72 2.00 4.47
N GLN A 226 3.57 2.72 3.75
CA GLN A 226 3.33 4.12 3.41
C GLN A 226 4.05 4.49 2.10
N ALA A 227 3.47 5.39 1.30
CA ALA A 227 3.96 5.79 -0.01
C ALA A 227 4.05 7.32 -0.22
N GLY A 228 4.08 8.13 0.87
CA GLY A 228 4.13 9.59 0.77
C GLY A 228 5.54 10.10 0.49
N SER A 229 5.69 10.92 -0.57
CA SER A 229 6.96 11.51 -0.98
C SER A 229 7.15 12.97 -0.54
N SER A 230 6.07 13.63 -0.05
CA SER A 230 6.18 15.00 0.47
C SER A 230 6.96 15.05 1.79
N PRO A 231 7.57 16.19 2.17
CA PRO A 231 8.27 16.31 3.45
C PRO A 231 7.42 15.91 4.67
N ARG A 232 6.11 16.22 4.67
CA ARG A 232 5.17 15.81 5.72
C ARG A 232 4.91 14.30 5.67
N GLY A 233 4.78 13.73 4.45
CA GLY A 233 4.59 12.31 4.22
C GLY A 233 5.81 11.48 4.64
N VAL A 234 7.02 11.93 4.33
CA VAL A 234 8.27 11.24 4.74
C VAL A 234 8.42 11.23 6.26
N ARG A 235 8.12 12.35 6.96
CA ARG A 235 8.10 12.37 8.44
C ARG A 235 7.07 11.42 9.01
N PHE A 236 5.85 11.44 8.50
CA PHE A 236 4.79 10.51 8.91
C PHE A 236 5.21 9.04 8.71
N ALA A 237 5.84 8.72 7.57
CA ALA A 237 6.38 7.40 7.29
C ALA A 237 7.50 7.03 8.28
N ALA A 238 8.43 7.94 8.54
CA ALA A 238 9.53 7.72 9.48
C ALA A 238 9.04 7.39 10.90
N GLU A 239 7.93 7.99 11.33
CA GLU A 239 7.34 7.73 12.65
C GLU A 239 6.54 6.42 12.71
N ASN A 240 5.90 6.00 11.61
CA ASN A 240 4.85 4.98 11.64
C ASN A 240 5.12 3.76 10.75
N ALA A 241 5.81 3.92 9.61
CA ALA A 241 5.93 2.85 8.63
C ALA A 241 6.97 1.79 9.02
N GLU A 242 6.76 0.58 8.51
CA GLU A 242 7.68 -0.56 8.56
C GLU A 242 8.17 -0.91 7.13
N ALA A 243 7.41 -0.48 6.10
CA ALA A 243 7.86 -0.48 4.72
C ALA A 243 7.42 0.82 4.02
N ILE A 244 8.28 1.36 3.17
CA ILE A 244 8.04 2.61 2.43
C ILE A 244 8.17 2.32 0.94
N PHE A 245 7.18 2.78 0.17
CA PHE A 245 7.18 2.68 -1.27
C PHE A 245 7.54 4.02 -1.91
N THR A 246 8.46 3.99 -2.86
CA THR A 246 8.92 5.13 -3.65
C THR A 246 8.67 4.88 -5.13
N ALA A 247 8.77 5.92 -5.95
CA ALA A 247 8.58 5.85 -7.41
C ALA A 247 9.64 6.69 -8.13
N ALA A 248 10.91 6.41 -7.84
CA ALA A 248 12.04 7.13 -8.44
C ALA A 248 12.41 6.52 -9.81
N PRO A 249 12.44 7.31 -10.89
CA PRO A 249 12.69 6.81 -12.23
C PRO A 249 14.18 6.54 -12.53
N THR A 250 15.12 7.07 -11.72
CA THR A 250 16.56 6.90 -11.89
C THR A 250 17.26 6.51 -10.60
N LYS A 251 18.42 5.86 -10.70
CA LYS A 251 19.28 5.52 -9.56
C LYS A 251 19.66 6.75 -8.73
N ALA A 252 20.00 7.86 -9.37
CA ALA A 252 20.42 9.09 -8.67
C ALA A 252 19.29 9.63 -7.78
N ILE A 253 18.06 9.72 -8.31
CA ILE A 253 16.89 10.17 -7.55
C ILE A 253 16.54 9.18 -6.45
N LEU A 254 16.63 7.88 -6.71
CA LEU A 254 16.37 6.85 -5.71
C LEU A 254 17.36 6.93 -4.55
N ALA A 255 18.65 7.07 -4.84
CA ALA A 255 19.70 7.19 -3.81
C ALA A 255 19.48 8.41 -2.89
N GLU A 256 19.11 9.56 -3.46
CA GLU A 256 18.76 10.76 -2.69
C GLU A 256 17.51 10.54 -1.83
N THR A 257 16.48 9.90 -2.42
CA THR A 257 15.23 9.58 -1.72
C THR A 257 15.49 8.63 -0.55
N VAL A 258 16.24 7.55 -0.77
CA VAL A 258 16.60 6.57 0.28
C VAL A 258 17.41 7.25 1.38
N THR A 259 18.40 8.06 1.03
CA THR A 259 19.21 8.83 1.99
C THR A 259 18.33 9.73 2.85
N THR A 260 17.36 10.41 2.23
CA THR A 260 16.42 11.28 2.95
C THR A 260 15.54 10.49 3.91
N ILE A 261 14.99 9.36 3.48
CA ILE A 261 14.16 8.48 4.33
C ILE A 261 14.97 7.93 5.51
N ARG A 262 16.21 7.44 5.27
CA ARG A 262 17.09 6.92 6.33
C ARG A 262 17.38 7.99 7.37
N ARG A 263 17.67 9.22 6.94
CA ARG A 263 17.91 10.37 7.85
C ARG A 263 16.65 10.73 8.67
N GLU A 264 15.46 10.74 8.06
CA GLU A 264 14.23 11.04 8.80
C GLU A 264 13.89 9.94 9.82
N LEU A 265 14.25 8.68 9.56
CA LEU A 265 14.16 7.59 10.53
C LEU A 265 15.08 7.85 11.75
N GLU A 266 16.32 8.27 11.53
CA GLU A 266 17.24 8.65 12.61
C GLU A 266 16.69 9.83 13.44
N ILE A 267 16.13 10.85 12.78
CA ILE A 267 15.48 11.99 13.45
C ILE A 267 14.28 11.52 14.30
N ALA A 268 13.53 10.53 13.82
CA ALA A 268 12.42 9.90 14.56
C ALA A 268 12.90 8.97 15.70
N GLY A 269 14.22 8.80 15.90
CA GLY A 269 14.80 7.93 16.92
C GLY A 269 14.72 6.44 16.59
N ARG A 270 14.58 6.09 15.30
CA ARG A 270 14.50 4.71 14.83
C ARG A 270 15.79 4.29 14.11
N ASP A 271 16.10 3.01 14.16
CA ASP A 271 17.14 2.42 13.33
C ASP A 271 16.81 2.66 11.84
N PRO A 272 17.70 3.31 11.06
CA PRO A 272 17.45 3.60 9.63
C PRO A 272 17.12 2.34 8.81
N TYR A 273 17.62 1.17 9.23
CA TYR A 273 17.42 -0.11 8.54
C TYR A 273 16.27 -0.96 9.12
N ALA A 274 15.56 -0.44 10.13
CA ALA A 274 14.35 -1.07 10.66
C ALA A 274 13.16 -1.02 9.69
N VAL A 275 13.25 -0.20 8.64
CA VAL A 275 12.22 0.01 7.64
C VAL A 275 12.72 -0.46 6.28
N LYS A 276 11.87 -1.22 5.55
CA LYS A 276 12.19 -1.65 4.19
C LYS A 276 11.71 -0.64 3.16
N ILE A 277 12.57 -0.29 2.22
CA ILE A 277 12.28 0.68 1.15
C ILE A 277 12.18 -0.07 -0.17
N PHE A 278 11.05 0.11 -0.87
CA PHE A 278 10.77 -0.52 -2.16
C PHE A 278 10.58 0.55 -3.23
N ASN A 279 11.23 0.38 -4.38
CA ASN A 279 10.98 1.26 -5.52
C ASN A 279 9.96 0.65 -6.49
N LEU A 280 8.96 1.44 -6.90
CA LEU A 280 8.08 1.08 -8.00
C LEU A 280 8.91 0.80 -9.26
N SER A 281 8.66 -0.32 -9.92
CA SER A 281 9.37 -0.69 -11.13
C SER A 281 8.52 -1.62 -11.99
N THR A 282 8.81 -1.70 -13.27
CA THR A 282 8.18 -2.67 -14.19
C THR A 282 9.24 -3.49 -14.89
N VAL A 283 9.03 -4.79 -14.98
CA VAL A 283 9.91 -5.73 -15.66
C VAL A 283 9.23 -6.23 -16.93
N VAL A 284 9.93 -6.19 -18.04
CA VAL A 284 9.57 -6.87 -19.28
C VAL A 284 10.73 -7.79 -19.65
N THR A 285 10.56 -9.08 -19.43
CA THR A 285 11.62 -10.08 -19.60
C THR A 285 11.16 -11.26 -20.41
N ALA A 286 12.13 -11.97 -20.98
CA ALA A 286 11.97 -13.22 -21.72
C ALA A 286 13.24 -14.06 -21.62
N ALA A 287 13.30 -15.19 -22.33
CA ALA A 287 14.50 -16.04 -22.33
C ALA A 287 15.73 -15.34 -22.93
N THR A 288 15.53 -14.44 -23.91
CA THR A 288 16.60 -13.72 -24.60
C THR A 288 16.37 -12.21 -24.59
N TYR A 289 17.45 -11.45 -24.86
CA TYR A 289 17.39 -10.00 -25.04
C TYR A 289 16.41 -9.59 -26.15
N ASP A 290 16.54 -10.22 -27.33
CA ASP A 290 15.75 -9.87 -28.51
C ASP A 290 14.26 -10.13 -28.28
N GLU A 291 13.90 -11.26 -27.64
CA GLU A 291 12.52 -11.58 -27.29
C GLU A 291 11.95 -10.57 -26.28
N ALA A 292 12.71 -10.17 -25.27
CA ALA A 292 12.24 -9.20 -24.28
C ALA A 292 11.99 -7.82 -24.91
N HIS A 293 12.88 -7.39 -25.81
CA HIS A 293 12.72 -6.12 -26.54
C HIS A 293 11.57 -6.16 -27.56
N ALA A 294 11.37 -7.28 -28.24
CA ALA A 294 10.21 -7.49 -29.11
C ALA A 294 8.90 -7.43 -28.31
N LYS A 295 8.84 -8.13 -27.16
CA LYS A 295 7.72 -8.08 -26.22
C LYS A 295 7.45 -6.65 -25.72
N HIS A 296 8.48 -5.91 -25.36
CA HIS A 296 8.35 -4.51 -24.93
C HIS A 296 7.77 -3.62 -26.02
N ALA A 297 8.28 -3.75 -27.26
CA ALA A 297 7.76 -3.01 -28.40
C ALA A 297 6.29 -3.38 -28.70
N GLU A 298 5.93 -4.66 -28.58
CA GLU A 298 4.54 -5.11 -28.70
C GLU A 298 3.66 -4.47 -27.64
N TYR A 299 4.04 -4.52 -26.36
CA TYR A 299 3.29 -3.88 -25.26
C TYR A 299 3.09 -2.38 -25.49
N LEU A 300 4.14 -1.66 -25.89
CA LEU A 300 4.05 -0.23 -26.22
C LEU A 300 3.01 0.06 -27.31
N SER A 301 2.84 -0.85 -28.27
CA SER A 301 1.84 -0.71 -29.35
C SER A 301 0.38 -0.77 -28.86
N TYR A 302 0.13 -1.45 -27.73
CA TYR A 302 -1.18 -1.48 -27.06
C TYR A 302 -1.38 -0.31 -26.08
N GLY A 303 -0.30 0.30 -25.57
CA GLY A 303 -0.37 1.41 -24.63
C GLY A 303 -1.17 2.59 -25.17
N ASP A 304 -2.01 3.15 -24.32
CA ASP A 304 -2.92 4.25 -24.71
C ASP A 304 -2.38 5.62 -24.20
N PRO A 305 -2.10 6.57 -25.11
CA PRO A 305 -1.54 7.86 -24.72
C PRO A 305 -2.55 8.74 -23.94
N GLU A 306 -3.86 8.67 -24.24
CA GLU A 306 -4.87 9.42 -23.50
C GLU A 306 -5.00 8.86 -22.07
N GLY A 307 -5.01 7.54 -21.91
CA GLY A 307 -5.01 6.90 -20.61
C GLY A 307 -3.77 7.24 -19.80
N ALA A 308 -2.59 7.29 -20.45
CA ALA A 308 -1.34 7.70 -19.82
C ALA A 308 -1.41 9.16 -19.31
N LEU A 309 -1.87 10.08 -20.13
CA LEU A 309 -2.05 11.49 -19.74
C LEU A 309 -3.14 11.66 -18.68
N THR A 310 -4.16 10.81 -18.66
CA THR A 310 -5.20 10.79 -17.62
C THR A 310 -4.59 10.47 -16.26
N PHE A 311 -3.76 9.42 -16.16
CA PHE A 311 -3.04 9.09 -14.95
C PHE A 311 -2.07 10.21 -14.53
N MET A 312 -1.23 10.67 -15.45
CA MET A 312 -0.27 11.72 -15.17
C MET A 312 -0.93 13.00 -14.68
N SER A 313 -2.05 13.39 -15.29
CA SER A 313 -2.84 14.54 -14.84
C SER A 313 -3.34 14.39 -13.41
N GLY A 314 -3.86 13.21 -13.05
CA GLY A 314 -4.35 12.93 -11.70
C GLY A 314 -3.25 12.87 -10.65
N TRP A 315 -2.11 12.25 -10.97
CA TRP A 315 -0.99 12.14 -10.03
C TRP A 315 -0.28 13.48 -9.79
N MET A 316 -0.21 14.34 -10.81
CA MET A 316 0.46 15.63 -10.73
C MET A 316 -0.48 16.81 -10.41
N GLY A 317 -1.81 16.58 -10.45
CA GLY A 317 -2.80 17.61 -10.19
C GLY A 317 -2.90 18.68 -11.30
N VAL A 318 -2.53 18.35 -12.54
CA VAL A 318 -2.49 19.29 -13.69
C VAL A 318 -3.22 18.73 -14.89
N ASP A 319 -4.08 19.54 -15.48
CA ASP A 319 -4.83 19.19 -16.67
C ASP A 319 -3.95 19.22 -17.93
N LEU A 320 -3.38 18.07 -18.29
CA LEU A 320 -2.53 17.94 -19.48
C LEU A 320 -3.31 18.00 -20.80
N ALA A 321 -4.65 17.92 -20.80
CA ALA A 321 -5.45 18.08 -22.00
C ALA A 321 -5.44 19.51 -22.57
N ARG A 322 -4.96 20.48 -21.77
CA ARG A 322 -4.83 21.88 -22.21
C ARG A 322 -3.65 22.14 -23.14
N TYR A 323 -2.73 21.19 -23.23
CA TYR A 323 -1.48 21.34 -23.97
C TYR A 323 -1.46 20.46 -25.21
N GLY A 324 -0.87 20.94 -26.28
CA GLY A 324 -0.68 20.16 -27.51
C GLY A 324 0.38 19.04 -27.32
N PHE A 325 0.23 17.93 -28.04
CA PHE A 325 1.15 16.79 -27.94
C PHE A 325 2.62 17.17 -28.20
N ASP A 326 2.87 18.13 -29.11
CA ASP A 326 4.22 18.62 -29.44
C ASP A 326 4.63 19.84 -28.61
N GLU A 327 3.82 20.25 -27.64
CA GLU A 327 4.15 21.37 -26.77
C GLU A 327 5.22 20.98 -25.75
N PRO A 328 6.26 21.83 -25.57
CA PRO A 328 7.29 21.60 -24.57
C PRO A 328 6.71 21.57 -23.15
N VAL A 329 7.17 20.63 -22.35
CA VAL A 329 6.71 20.49 -20.94
C VAL A 329 7.11 21.71 -20.11
N GLY A 330 8.19 22.41 -20.47
CA GLY A 330 8.57 23.67 -19.83
C GLY A 330 7.50 24.76 -19.82
N ASN A 331 6.51 24.68 -20.72
CA ASN A 331 5.37 25.60 -20.77
C ASN A 331 4.25 25.27 -19.78
N VAL A 332 4.32 24.11 -19.09
CA VAL A 332 3.28 23.71 -18.13
C VAL A 332 3.45 24.47 -16.83
N ASP A 333 2.41 25.21 -16.45
CA ASP A 333 2.41 26.03 -15.22
C ASP A 333 2.20 25.13 -13.96
N SER A 334 3.22 24.35 -13.61
CA SER A 334 3.20 23.53 -12.40
C SER A 334 4.59 23.09 -11.97
N ASN A 335 4.99 23.47 -10.77
CA ASN A 335 6.24 23.00 -10.15
C ASN A 335 6.26 21.47 -9.97
N ALA A 336 5.13 20.83 -9.73
CA ALA A 336 5.04 19.39 -9.57
C ALA A 336 5.39 18.66 -10.88
N ILE A 337 4.87 19.14 -12.02
CA ILE A 337 5.22 18.61 -13.35
C ILE A 337 6.67 18.88 -13.67
N LEU A 338 7.14 20.11 -13.49
CA LEU A 338 8.52 20.47 -13.82
C LEU A 338 9.51 19.58 -13.03
N SER A 339 9.26 19.30 -11.77
CA SER A 339 10.09 18.41 -10.97
C SER A 339 10.01 16.95 -11.44
N ALA A 340 8.82 16.42 -11.73
CA ALA A 340 8.66 15.07 -12.24
C ALA A 340 9.29 14.90 -13.61
N VAL A 341 9.11 15.87 -14.50
CA VAL A 341 9.71 15.83 -15.85
C VAL A 341 11.22 15.99 -15.79
N ALA A 342 11.77 16.84 -14.94
CA ALA A 342 13.22 16.90 -14.73
C ALA A 342 13.78 15.53 -14.30
N ALA A 343 13.02 14.80 -13.47
CA ALA A 343 13.36 13.45 -13.07
C ALA A 343 13.32 12.47 -14.26
N PHE A 344 12.32 12.53 -15.12
CA PHE A 344 12.22 11.68 -16.32
C PHE A 344 13.25 12.08 -17.38
N GLN A 345 13.48 13.37 -17.60
CA GLN A 345 14.53 13.87 -18.51
C GLN A 345 15.92 13.41 -18.08
N SER A 346 16.20 13.31 -16.79
CA SER A 346 17.45 12.76 -16.29
C SER A 346 17.64 11.26 -16.62
N ALA A 347 16.54 10.57 -16.94
CA ALA A 347 16.55 9.18 -17.43
C ALA A 347 16.66 9.09 -18.97
N ASP A 348 16.49 10.20 -19.69
CA ASP A 348 16.61 10.25 -21.15
C ASP A 348 18.08 10.33 -21.56
N PRO A 349 18.63 9.32 -22.26
CA PRO A 349 20.05 9.31 -22.68
C PRO A 349 20.41 10.46 -23.62
N ASP A 350 19.43 11.03 -24.33
CA ASP A 350 19.67 12.10 -25.31
C ASP A 350 19.60 13.50 -24.67
N GLY A 351 19.13 13.62 -23.42
CA GLY A 351 19.06 14.88 -22.66
C GLY A 351 18.21 15.98 -23.34
N ARG A 352 17.28 15.58 -24.21
CA ARG A 352 16.44 16.52 -24.98
C ARG A 352 15.32 17.10 -24.12
N GLU A 353 14.81 18.27 -24.51
CA GLU A 353 13.60 18.83 -23.90
C GLU A 353 12.39 17.95 -24.21
N TRP A 354 11.68 17.52 -23.16
CA TRP A 354 10.48 16.70 -23.30
C TRP A 354 9.27 17.53 -23.74
N GLN A 355 8.45 16.89 -24.56
CA GLN A 355 7.13 17.34 -24.98
C GLN A 355 6.04 16.53 -24.29
N ILE A 356 4.79 16.97 -24.36
CA ILE A 356 3.64 16.26 -23.75
C ILE A 356 3.54 14.81 -24.26
N LYS A 357 3.85 14.56 -25.53
CA LYS A 357 3.88 13.20 -26.09
C LYS A 357 4.90 12.29 -25.41
N ASP A 358 6.01 12.83 -24.90
CA ASP A 358 7.04 12.03 -24.21
C ASP A 358 6.53 11.59 -22.83
N ILE A 359 5.78 12.44 -22.14
CA ILE A 359 5.04 12.06 -20.91
C ILE A 359 4.04 10.95 -21.22
N ALA A 360 3.27 11.09 -22.30
CA ALA A 360 2.29 10.09 -22.72
C ALA A 360 3.00 8.76 -23.04
N GLU A 361 4.11 8.78 -23.78
CA GLU A 361 4.87 7.58 -24.14
C GLU A 361 5.48 6.89 -22.91
N TRP A 362 6.03 7.68 -21.97
CA TRP A 362 6.51 7.15 -20.70
C TRP A 362 5.41 6.48 -19.90
N GLY A 363 4.24 7.12 -19.78
CA GLY A 363 3.13 6.67 -18.98
C GLY A 363 2.38 5.44 -19.52
N LYS A 364 2.69 4.96 -20.72
CA LYS A 364 2.03 3.78 -21.31
C LYS A 364 2.26 2.48 -20.55
N ILE A 365 3.41 2.34 -19.88
CA ILE A 365 3.78 1.10 -19.17
C ILE A 365 4.42 1.46 -17.82
N GLY A 366 3.84 0.94 -16.73
CA GLY A 366 4.45 0.94 -15.41
C GLY A 366 4.45 2.26 -14.65
N GLY A 367 3.74 3.26 -15.13
CA GLY A 367 3.54 4.53 -14.42
C GLY A 367 4.83 5.34 -14.25
N LEU A 368 5.15 5.75 -13.02
CA LEU A 368 6.26 6.65 -12.71
C LEU A 368 7.62 5.95 -12.53
N GLY A 369 7.63 4.63 -12.36
CA GLY A 369 8.85 3.87 -12.07
C GLY A 369 9.70 3.56 -13.31
N PRO A 370 10.95 3.08 -13.11
CA PRO A 370 11.81 2.62 -14.20
C PRO A 370 11.27 1.31 -14.80
N ARG A 371 11.66 1.06 -16.04
CA ARG A 371 11.40 -0.19 -16.74
C ARG A 371 12.70 -0.96 -16.95
N PHE A 372 12.72 -2.22 -16.55
CA PHE A 372 13.82 -3.14 -16.78
C PHE A 372 13.44 -4.08 -17.92
N VAL A 373 14.11 -3.93 -19.07
CA VAL A 373 13.82 -4.72 -20.28
C VAL A 373 15.07 -5.52 -20.65
N GLY A 374 14.93 -6.85 -20.75
CA GLY A 374 16.05 -7.73 -21.10
C GLY A 374 15.82 -9.18 -20.72
N SER A 375 16.81 -10.04 -20.96
CA SER A 375 16.78 -11.41 -20.47
C SER A 375 16.75 -11.46 -18.94
N GLY A 376 16.35 -12.58 -18.35
CA GLY A 376 16.33 -12.75 -16.89
C GLY A 376 17.68 -12.41 -16.23
N ALA A 377 18.80 -12.79 -16.86
CA ALA A 377 20.15 -12.47 -16.38
C ALA A 377 20.43 -10.97 -16.38
N GLN A 378 20.07 -10.25 -17.48
CA GLN A 378 20.28 -8.80 -17.59
C GLN A 378 19.40 -8.01 -16.63
N VAL A 379 18.14 -8.42 -16.44
CA VAL A 379 17.26 -7.82 -15.45
C VAL A 379 17.81 -8.05 -14.04
N ALA A 380 18.30 -9.26 -13.74
CA ALA A 380 18.93 -9.54 -12.45
C ALA A 380 20.18 -8.68 -12.20
N ASP A 381 21.04 -8.45 -13.23
CA ASP A 381 22.17 -7.55 -13.15
C ASP A 381 21.72 -6.12 -12.80
N SER A 382 20.72 -5.61 -13.51
CA SER A 382 20.18 -4.26 -13.30
C SER A 382 19.60 -4.10 -11.89
N LEU A 383 18.82 -5.08 -11.41
CA LEU A 383 18.23 -5.03 -10.06
C LEU A 383 19.30 -5.04 -8.96
N GLN A 384 20.36 -5.85 -9.11
CA GLN A 384 21.48 -5.83 -8.16
C GLN A 384 22.22 -4.50 -8.17
N GLU A 385 22.52 -3.96 -9.36
CA GLU A 385 23.17 -2.65 -9.52
C GLU A 385 22.36 -1.54 -8.84
N TRP A 386 21.03 -1.53 -9.02
CA TRP A 386 20.16 -0.55 -8.36
C TRP A 386 20.23 -0.67 -6.83
N VAL A 387 20.16 -1.88 -6.28
CA VAL A 387 20.26 -2.11 -4.83
C VAL A 387 21.61 -1.67 -4.28
N ASP A 388 22.70 -2.01 -4.98
CA ASP A 388 24.07 -1.70 -4.53
C ASP A 388 24.38 -0.21 -4.57
N GLU A 389 23.87 0.52 -5.59
CA GLU A 389 24.14 1.95 -5.76
C GLU A 389 23.18 2.87 -4.98
N THR A 390 21.97 2.41 -4.63
CA THR A 390 20.94 3.30 -4.04
C THR A 390 20.57 2.99 -2.62
N ASP A 391 21.06 1.89 -2.06
CA ASP A 391 20.68 1.35 -0.73
C ASP A 391 19.17 1.02 -0.57
N VAL A 392 18.44 0.86 -1.68
CA VAL A 392 17.06 0.37 -1.66
C VAL A 392 17.02 -1.10 -1.20
N ASP A 393 15.97 -1.51 -0.48
CA ASP A 393 15.85 -2.90 -0.03
C ASP A 393 15.23 -3.83 -1.08
N GLY A 394 14.50 -3.28 -2.05
CA GLY A 394 13.85 -4.08 -3.09
C GLY A 394 12.91 -3.29 -4.00
N PHE A 395 12.04 -4.04 -4.67
CA PHE A 395 11.18 -3.50 -5.71
C PHE A 395 9.70 -3.86 -5.50
N ASN A 396 8.83 -2.92 -5.81
CA ASN A 396 7.40 -3.10 -5.90
C ASN A 396 7.03 -3.15 -7.38
N PHE A 397 6.85 -4.36 -7.93
CA PHE A 397 6.69 -4.55 -9.36
C PHE A 397 5.25 -4.33 -9.81
N ALA A 398 5.03 -3.28 -10.59
CA ALA A 398 3.85 -3.16 -11.43
C ALA A 398 4.01 -4.05 -12.68
N TYR A 399 2.92 -4.30 -13.37
CA TYR A 399 2.89 -5.15 -14.57
C TYR A 399 2.60 -4.34 -15.83
N ALA A 400 3.08 -4.83 -16.97
CA ALA A 400 2.59 -4.43 -18.28
C ALA A 400 1.26 -5.15 -18.55
N ILE A 401 1.27 -6.50 -18.50
CA ILE A 401 0.09 -7.36 -18.54
C ILE A 401 0.06 -8.29 -17.33
N THR A 402 -1.15 -8.63 -16.87
CA THR A 402 -1.31 -9.51 -15.69
C THR A 402 -2.04 -10.80 -16.08
N PRO A 403 -1.66 -11.99 -15.56
CA PRO A 403 -0.54 -12.24 -14.65
C PRO A 403 0.82 -12.45 -15.36
N GLY A 404 0.88 -12.26 -16.69
CA GLY A 404 2.02 -12.61 -17.55
C GLY A 404 3.33 -11.98 -17.08
N SER A 405 3.36 -10.67 -16.75
CA SER A 405 4.56 -10.00 -16.27
C SER A 405 5.10 -10.61 -14.97
N PHE A 406 4.24 -11.01 -14.05
CA PHE A 406 4.67 -11.68 -12.82
C PHE A 406 5.17 -13.09 -13.08
N ALA A 407 4.54 -13.84 -14.01
CA ALA A 407 4.99 -15.15 -14.42
C ALA A 407 6.41 -15.09 -15.00
N ASP A 408 6.67 -14.12 -15.87
CA ASP A 408 7.99 -13.91 -16.47
C ASP A 408 9.07 -13.61 -15.41
N ILE A 409 8.75 -12.79 -14.39
CA ILE A 409 9.67 -12.52 -13.27
C ILE A 409 9.99 -13.82 -12.52
N VAL A 410 8.96 -14.62 -12.21
CA VAL A 410 9.10 -15.90 -11.50
C VAL A 410 9.94 -16.89 -12.29
N ASP A 411 9.74 -16.96 -13.60
CA ASP A 411 10.34 -17.98 -14.46
C ASP A 411 11.75 -17.59 -14.98
N HIS A 412 12.05 -16.29 -15.12
CA HIS A 412 13.33 -15.83 -15.70
C HIS A 412 14.23 -15.07 -14.73
N VAL A 413 13.70 -14.19 -13.87
CA VAL A 413 14.53 -13.30 -13.02
C VAL A 413 14.86 -13.96 -11.68
N ILE A 414 13.87 -14.55 -11.02
CA ILE A 414 14.06 -15.14 -9.69
C ILE A 414 15.08 -16.28 -9.68
N PRO A 415 15.12 -17.21 -10.67
CA PRO A 415 16.15 -18.24 -10.72
C PRO A 415 17.57 -17.67 -10.78
N GLU A 416 17.79 -16.60 -11.58
CA GLU A 416 19.07 -15.93 -11.69
C GLU A 416 19.52 -15.31 -10.35
N LEU A 417 18.64 -14.53 -9.71
CA LEU A 417 18.94 -13.90 -8.42
C LEU A 417 19.14 -14.93 -7.31
N THR A 418 18.39 -16.02 -7.33
CA THR A 418 18.55 -17.12 -6.35
C THR A 418 19.90 -17.84 -6.53
N ALA A 419 20.30 -18.11 -7.77
CA ALA A 419 21.60 -18.72 -8.08
C ALA A 419 22.77 -17.84 -7.63
N ARG A 420 22.61 -16.53 -7.64
CA ARG A 420 23.60 -15.55 -7.16
C ARG A 420 23.58 -15.33 -5.65
N GLY A 421 22.64 -15.94 -4.91
CA GLY A 421 22.43 -15.69 -3.49
C GLY A 421 21.89 -14.29 -3.18
N ALA A 422 21.33 -13.59 -4.17
CA ALA A 422 20.74 -12.27 -4.04
C ALA A 422 19.22 -12.27 -3.79
N TYR A 423 18.60 -13.45 -3.81
CA TYR A 423 17.18 -13.64 -3.50
C TYR A 423 16.95 -14.84 -2.60
N GLN A 424 15.88 -14.82 -1.83
CA GLN A 424 15.56 -15.89 -0.88
C GLN A 424 15.26 -17.22 -1.59
N SER A 425 15.90 -18.30 -1.15
CA SER A 425 15.64 -19.66 -1.63
C SER A 425 14.42 -20.29 -0.98
N GLU A 426 14.07 -19.84 0.25
CA GLU A 426 12.94 -20.30 1.05
C GLU A 426 12.35 -19.12 1.81
N TYR A 427 11.09 -19.22 2.20
CA TYR A 427 10.48 -18.24 3.09
C TYR A 427 11.00 -18.37 4.53
N THR A 428 11.27 -17.25 5.17
CA THR A 428 11.43 -17.19 6.63
C THR A 428 10.09 -17.53 7.30
N PRO A 429 10.05 -18.41 8.30
CA PRO A 429 8.82 -18.69 9.05
C PRO A 429 8.29 -17.48 9.82
N GLY A 430 6.98 -17.50 10.15
CA GLY A 430 6.35 -16.49 10.98
C GLY A 430 5.44 -15.53 10.22
N THR A 431 5.08 -14.43 10.87
CA THR A 431 4.23 -13.37 10.32
C THR A 431 4.92 -12.60 9.20
N LEU A 432 4.14 -11.78 8.48
CA LEU A 432 4.69 -10.87 7.48
C LEU A 432 5.77 -9.95 8.08
N ARG A 433 5.52 -9.39 9.29
CA ARG A 433 6.52 -8.58 9.99
C ARG A 433 7.82 -9.31 10.23
N ASN A 434 7.75 -10.52 10.77
CA ASN A 434 8.95 -11.30 11.02
C ASN A 434 9.72 -11.63 9.73
N LYS A 435 9.02 -11.95 8.64
CA LYS A 435 9.64 -12.21 7.33
C LYS A 435 10.35 -10.98 6.76
N LEU A 436 9.75 -9.80 6.90
CA LEU A 436 10.31 -8.55 6.37
C LEU A 436 11.47 -8.02 7.22
N LEU A 437 11.32 -8.04 8.55
CA LEU A 437 12.20 -7.30 9.46
C LEU A 437 13.10 -8.20 10.31
N GLY A 438 12.74 -9.48 10.50
CA GLY A 438 13.50 -10.41 11.36
C GLY A 438 13.44 -10.07 12.86
N LYS A 439 12.49 -9.25 13.29
CA LYS A 439 12.37 -8.74 14.67
C LYS A 439 11.15 -9.30 15.43
N GLY A 440 10.60 -10.45 14.99
CA GLY A 440 9.44 -11.09 15.60
C GLY A 440 8.09 -10.59 15.04
N ASP A 441 7.01 -10.98 15.71
CA ASP A 441 5.66 -10.84 15.21
C ASP A 441 5.01 -9.49 15.59
N ARG A 442 5.51 -8.84 16.62
CA ARG A 442 4.96 -7.59 17.21
C ARG A 442 5.75 -6.36 16.76
N LEU A 443 5.15 -5.18 16.85
CA LEU A 443 5.89 -3.93 16.70
C LEU A 443 7.13 -3.92 17.60
N PRO A 444 8.31 -3.52 17.10
CA PRO A 444 9.50 -3.38 17.94
C PRO A 444 9.30 -2.26 18.98
N GLU A 445 10.02 -2.31 20.10
CA GLU A 445 9.82 -1.37 21.22
C GLU A 445 10.09 0.08 20.85
N GLU A 446 11.00 0.31 19.91
CA GLU A 446 11.32 1.65 19.38
C GLU A 446 10.21 2.24 18.49
N HIS A 447 9.22 1.42 18.09
CA HIS A 447 8.11 1.92 17.28
C HIS A 447 7.08 2.66 18.13
N ARG A 448 6.61 3.85 17.66
CA ARG A 448 5.68 4.68 18.46
C ARG A 448 4.42 3.93 18.90
N GLY A 449 3.90 2.99 18.09
CA GLY A 449 2.74 2.18 18.42
C GLY A 449 2.96 1.27 19.64
N ALA A 450 4.18 0.79 19.87
CA ALA A 450 4.50 -0.05 21.02
C ALA A 450 4.36 0.70 22.36
N SER A 451 4.51 2.03 22.35
CA SER A 451 4.37 2.85 23.56
C SER A 451 2.94 2.92 24.11
N TYR A 452 1.96 2.43 23.37
CA TYR A 452 0.56 2.32 23.82
C TYR A 452 0.24 0.99 24.52
N ARG A 453 1.16 0.04 24.58
CA ARG A 453 0.99 -1.20 25.36
C ARG A 453 0.75 -0.90 26.84
N VAL A 454 0.03 -1.80 27.51
CA VAL A 454 -0.19 -1.68 28.95
C VAL A 454 1.16 -1.51 29.68
N GLY A 455 1.30 -0.47 30.47
CA GLY A 455 2.57 -0.09 31.11
C GLY A 455 3.55 0.68 30.24
N GLY A 456 3.25 0.92 28.98
CA GLY A 456 4.03 1.77 28.08
C GLY A 456 3.86 3.26 28.38
N SER A 457 4.76 4.09 27.88
CA SER A 457 4.83 5.54 28.21
C SER A 457 3.60 6.36 27.77
N ARG A 458 2.79 5.83 26.84
CA ARG A 458 1.56 6.46 26.34
C ARG A 458 0.30 5.69 26.68
N SER A 459 0.41 4.64 27.52
CA SER A 459 -0.75 3.87 27.96
C SER A 459 -1.59 4.72 28.92
N THR A 460 -2.85 4.97 28.53
CA THR A 460 -3.91 5.50 29.38
C THR A 460 -4.85 4.35 29.74
N ILE A 461 -4.66 3.76 30.90
CA ILE A 461 -5.62 2.81 31.43
C ILE A 461 -6.74 3.63 32.10
N ILE A 462 -7.96 3.56 31.55
CA ILE A 462 -9.14 4.12 32.21
C ILE A 462 -9.81 2.99 32.98
N GLU A 463 -9.91 3.16 34.34
CA GLU A 463 -10.68 2.27 35.18
C GLU A 463 -12.13 2.23 34.67
N ARG A 464 -12.73 1.03 34.71
CA ARG A 464 -14.13 0.88 34.32
C ARG A 464 -14.99 1.81 35.20
N PRO A 465 -15.97 2.55 34.61
CA PRO A 465 -16.91 3.29 35.41
C PRO A 465 -17.62 2.31 36.36
N SER A 466 -17.60 2.59 37.66
CA SER A 466 -18.09 1.73 38.74
C SER A 466 -19.61 1.62 38.83
N THR A 467 -20.38 2.12 37.88
CA THR A 467 -21.85 2.05 37.91
C THR A 467 -22.46 1.65 36.57
N VAL A 468 -23.02 0.46 36.57
CA VAL A 468 -24.16 0.18 35.70
C VAL A 468 -25.30 1.10 36.21
N PRO A 469 -25.92 1.95 35.38
CA PRO A 469 -27.12 2.68 35.83
C PRO A 469 -28.14 1.67 36.28
N SER A 470 -28.62 1.78 37.51
CA SER A 470 -29.75 0.99 38.01
C SER A 470 -30.90 1.16 37.03
N SER A 471 -31.40 0.04 36.51
CA SER A 471 -32.59 -0.02 35.67
C SER A 471 -33.70 0.85 36.25
N PRO A 472 -34.39 1.68 35.47
CA PRO A 472 -35.55 2.38 35.98
C PRO A 472 -36.61 1.37 36.44
N SER A 473 -36.99 1.48 37.71
CA SER A 473 -38.06 0.71 38.34
C SER A 473 -39.32 0.73 37.47
N SER A 474 -39.88 -0.45 37.26
CA SER A 474 -41.12 -0.75 36.56
C SER A 474 -42.22 0.29 36.83
N VAL A 475 -42.64 1.00 35.81
CA VAL A 475 -43.90 1.77 35.81
C VAL A 475 -45.04 0.75 35.83
N SER A 476 -45.75 0.70 36.95
CA SER A 476 -46.98 -0.06 37.10
C SER A 476 -48.03 0.45 36.11
N ALA A 477 -48.43 -0.40 35.18
CA ALA A 477 -49.58 -0.17 34.31
C ALA A 477 -50.87 -0.16 35.15
N GLN A 478 -51.55 0.96 35.22
CA GLN A 478 -52.94 1.02 35.67
C GLN A 478 -53.87 0.55 34.53
N PRO A 479 -54.88 -0.25 34.79
CA PRO A 479 -55.85 -0.64 33.79
C PRO A 479 -56.85 0.51 33.54
N THR A 480 -56.95 1.01 32.33
CA THR A 480 -58.02 1.87 31.87
C THR A 480 -59.24 1.01 31.56
N SER A 481 -60.29 1.14 32.43
CA SER A 481 -61.63 0.69 32.17
C SER A 481 -62.31 1.57 31.10
N GLY A 482 -62.91 0.95 30.14
CA GLY A 482 -64.08 1.12 29.36
C GLY A 482 -64.59 2.51 28.93
N ARG A 483 -64.71 2.71 27.64
CA ARG A 483 -65.99 2.82 26.87
C ARG A 483 -65.67 2.87 25.38
#